data_248e596c0aaf5849ad11a670b7bd561c
#
_entry.id   248e596c0aaf5849ad11a670b7bd561c
#
_cell.length_a   1.000
_cell.length_b   1.000
_cell.length_c   1.000
_cell.angle_alpha   90.00
_cell.angle_beta   90.00
_cell.angle_gamma   90.00
#
_symmetry.space_group_name_H-M   'P 1'
#
loop_
_entity.id
_entity.type
_entity.pdbx_description
1 polymer ?
#
loop_
_entity_poly.entity_id
_entity_poly.type
_entity_poly.pdbx_seq_one_letter_code
_entity_poly.pdbx_strand_id
1 'polypeptide(L)'
;TVVELANLLVAYFRKKDYDVKKLKGSINYDFFNKMLTRGKEKGDMVQTAKALIEAIQPLPFYRVLNVNALSLNNAGAYISQELGYALAWGNEYMSQLTDAGVPAAIVAKKIKFNFGISSNYFLEIAKFRAARLLWANIVASYNPECLRDCDNKGANGECRCAAKMAVHAETSTFNLTLFDAHVNLLRTQTEAMSAALGGVDSMTVTPFDKTYETPDEFSERLARNQQLLLKEESHFDKVIDPAAGSYYIENLTISIAQQAWNLFLSCLLYTSPSPRD
;
A
#
# COMPACT_ATOMS: atom_id res chain seq x y z
N THR A 1 -22.72 -4.26 6.27
CA THR A 1 -21.61 -4.84 5.46
C THR A 1 -20.69 -3.73 4.93
N VAL A 2 -19.50 -4.10 4.45
CA VAL A 2 -18.56 -3.12 3.85
C VAL A 2 -19.13 -2.51 2.56
N VAL A 3 -19.94 -3.25 1.84
CA VAL A 3 -20.64 -2.78 0.63
C VAL A 3 -21.70 -1.73 0.97
N GLU A 4 -22.46 -1.92 2.04
CA GLU A 4 -23.41 -0.92 2.55
C GLU A 4 -22.71 0.37 2.94
N LEU A 5 -21.54 0.27 3.62
CA LEU A 5 -20.74 1.44 3.96
C LEU A 5 -20.30 2.20 2.68
N ALA A 6 -19.89 1.48 1.64
CA ALA A 6 -19.52 2.08 0.35
C ALA A 6 -20.70 2.84 -0.28
N ASN A 7 -21.89 2.24 -0.29
CA ASN A 7 -23.11 2.86 -0.81
C ASN A 7 -23.50 4.11 0.00
N LEU A 8 -23.43 4.04 1.34
CA LEU A 8 -23.70 5.18 2.22
C LEU A 8 -22.71 6.32 1.98
N LEU A 9 -21.44 6.02 1.75
CA LEU A 9 -20.40 7.00 1.45
C LEU A 9 -20.70 7.74 0.13
N VAL A 10 -21.05 6.99 -0.92
CA VAL A 10 -21.45 7.58 -2.21
C VAL A 10 -22.69 8.46 -2.07
N ALA A 11 -23.70 7.98 -1.34
CA ALA A 11 -24.94 8.75 -1.08
C ALA A 11 -24.64 10.03 -0.29
N TYR A 12 -23.74 9.96 0.72
CA TYR A 12 -23.32 11.12 1.50
C TYR A 12 -22.64 12.19 0.64
N PHE A 13 -21.69 11.79 -0.21
CA PHE A 13 -21.00 12.75 -1.08
C PHE A 13 -21.93 13.41 -2.09
N ARG A 14 -22.88 12.66 -2.65
CA ARG A 14 -23.93 13.21 -3.52
C ARG A 14 -24.84 14.19 -2.77
N LYS A 15 -25.25 13.84 -1.53
CA LYS A 15 -26.10 14.73 -0.69
C LYS A 15 -25.38 16.05 -0.33
N LYS A 16 -24.04 16.01 -0.21
CA LYS A 16 -23.21 17.19 0.10
C LYS A 16 -22.75 17.95 -1.15
N ASP A 17 -23.19 17.53 -2.33
CA ASP A 17 -22.85 18.12 -3.63
C ASP A 17 -21.34 18.23 -3.88
N TYR A 18 -20.58 17.25 -3.38
CA TYR A 18 -19.15 17.16 -3.69
C TYR A 18 -18.95 16.64 -5.13
N ASP A 19 -17.92 17.18 -5.80
CA ASP A 19 -17.49 16.65 -7.09
C ASP A 19 -16.86 15.25 -6.90
N VAL A 20 -17.71 14.22 -6.99
CA VAL A 20 -17.30 12.80 -6.77
C VAL A 20 -16.16 12.36 -7.68
N LYS A 21 -15.95 13.00 -8.84
CA LYS A 21 -14.88 12.70 -9.77
C LYS A 21 -13.52 13.20 -9.33
N LYS A 22 -13.46 14.11 -8.35
CA LYS A 22 -12.21 14.65 -7.78
C LYS A 22 -11.84 14.04 -6.44
N LEU A 23 -12.78 13.35 -5.79
CA LEU A 23 -12.56 12.78 -4.47
C LEU A 23 -11.57 11.61 -4.53
N LYS A 24 -10.55 11.68 -3.69
CA LYS A 24 -9.57 10.61 -3.49
C LYS A 24 -9.72 10.03 -2.09
N GLY A 25 -9.66 8.73 -1.98
CA GLY A 25 -9.78 8.05 -0.69
C GLY A 25 -9.66 6.54 -0.81
N SER A 26 -9.90 5.87 0.30
CA SER A 26 -9.90 4.40 0.31
C SER A 26 -10.86 3.82 1.32
N ILE A 27 -11.41 2.65 0.98
CA ILE A 27 -12.07 1.73 1.89
C ILE A 27 -11.12 0.56 2.05
N ASN A 28 -10.65 0.31 3.27
CA ASN A 28 -9.62 -0.70 3.52
C ASN A 28 -10.25 -2.08 3.68
N TYR A 29 -10.84 -2.63 2.61
CA TYR A 29 -11.27 -4.02 2.59
C TYR A 29 -10.05 -4.90 2.38
N ASP A 30 -9.75 -5.74 3.38
CA ASP A 30 -8.63 -6.64 3.36
C ASP A 30 -9.08 -8.02 3.86
N PHE A 31 -9.25 -8.93 2.92
CA PHE A 31 -9.69 -10.28 3.19
C PHE A 31 -8.57 -11.10 3.83
N PHE A 32 -7.39 -11.07 3.24
CA PHE A 32 -6.26 -11.89 3.66
C PHE A 32 -5.71 -11.48 5.03
N ASN A 33 -5.66 -10.17 5.33
CA ASN A 33 -5.26 -9.71 6.66
C ASN A 33 -6.22 -10.22 7.76
N LYS A 34 -7.52 -10.26 7.47
CA LYS A 34 -8.49 -10.83 8.42
C LYS A 34 -8.27 -12.32 8.62
N MET A 35 -7.95 -13.06 7.57
CA MET A 35 -7.61 -14.47 7.65
C MET A 35 -6.35 -14.69 8.48
N LEU A 36 -5.28 -13.94 8.21
CA LEU A 36 -4.01 -14.01 8.94
C LEU A 36 -4.17 -13.67 10.44
N THR A 37 -4.89 -12.59 10.75
CA THR A 37 -4.98 -12.11 12.14
C THR A 37 -6.04 -12.81 12.98
N ARG A 38 -7.09 -13.36 12.36
CA ARG A 38 -8.23 -13.97 13.06
C ARG A 38 -8.36 -15.48 12.86
N GLY A 39 -7.56 -16.07 11.96
CA GLY A 39 -7.58 -17.49 11.65
C GLY A 39 -8.91 -17.99 11.05
N LYS A 40 -9.76 -17.10 10.58
CA LYS A 40 -11.09 -17.44 10.04
C LYS A 40 -11.36 -16.69 8.76
N GLU A 41 -11.71 -17.43 7.75
CA GLU A 41 -12.29 -16.96 6.53
C GLU A 41 -13.80 -16.70 6.73
N LYS A 42 -14.29 -15.53 6.36
CA LYS A 42 -15.70 -15.21 6.38
C LYS A 42 -16.14 -14.65 5.03
N GLY A 43 -16.90 -15.44 4.30
CA GLY A 43 -17.54 -15.05 3.06
C GLY A 43 -16.64 -15.25 1.84
N ASP A 44 -17.22 -14.94 0.68
CA ASP A 44 -16.55 -15.00 -0.62
C ASP A 44 -15.83 -13.68 -0.89
N MET A 45 -14.50 -13.75 -1.02
CA MET A 45 -13.65 -12.59 -1.31
C MET A 45 -13.99 -11.98 -2.67
N VAL A 46 -14.13 -12.82 -3.70
CA VAL A 46 -14.38 -12.39 -5.08
C VAL A 46 -15.72 -11.67 -5.19
N GLN A 47 -16.77 -12.27 -4.64
CA GLN A 47 -18.10 -11.68 -4.65
C GLN A 47 -18.14 -10.34 -3.91
N THR A 48 -17.53 -10.26 -2.73
CA THR A 48 -17.49 -9.02 -1.93
C THR A 48 -16.67 -7.94 -2.63
N ALA A 49 -15.50 -8.28 -3.20
CA ALA A 49 -14.66 -7.34 -3.91
C ALA A 49 -15.33 -6.80 -5.18
N LYS A 50 -16.01 -7.65 -5.96
CA LYS A 50 -16.79 -7.22 -7.13
C LYS A 50 -17.90 -6.25 -6.73
N ALA A 51 -18.71 -6.60 -5.73
CA ALA A 51 -19.76 -5.73 -5.23
C ALA A 51 -19.22 -4.38 -4.71
N LEU A 52 -18.04 -4.36 -4.08
CA LEU A 52 -17.35 -3.14 -3.67
C LEU A 52 -16.90 -2.28 -4.85
N ILE A 53 -16.30 -2.89 -5.86
CA ILE A 53 -15.85 -2.19 -7.07
C ILE A 53 -17.06 -1.57 -7.78
N GLU A 54 -18.17 -2.26 -7.86
CA GLU A 54 -19.42 -1.76 -8.44
C GLU A 54 -20.01 -0.60 -7.61
N ALA A 55 -20.12 -0.77 -6.29
CA ALA A 55 -20.66 0.25 -5.39
C ALA A 55 -19.89 1.57 -5.44
N ILE A 56 -18.56 1.50 -5.64
CA ILE A 56 -17.67 2.66 -5.68
C ILE A 56 -17.42 3.20 -7.09
N GLN A 57 -18.09 2.69 -8.11
CA GLN A 57 -17.94 3.15 -9.50
C GLN A 57 -18.09 4.68 -9.66
N PRO A 58 -19.00 5.37 -8.94
CA PRO A 58 -19.11 6.83 -9.02
C PRO A 58 -17.86 7.58 -8.50
N LEU A 59 -16.99 6.93 -7.72
CA LEU A 59 -15.79 7.50 -7.15
C LEU A 59 -14.53 6.88 -7.81
N PRO A 60 -14.12 7.35 -8.99
CA PRO A 60 -13.09 6.69 -9.80
C PRO A 60 -11.73 6.61 -9.10
N PHE A 61 -11.40 7.58 -8.24
CA PHE A 61 -10.13 7.65 -7.52
C PHE A 61 -10.16 7.02 -6.12
N TYR A 62 -11.27 6.37 -5.74
CA TYR A 62 -11.32 5.58 -4.52
C TYR A 62 -10.75 4.18 -4.74
N ARG A 63 -9.96 3.73 -3.78
CA ARG A 63 -9.44 2.37 -3.70
C ARG A 63 -10.21 1.57 -2.67
N VAL A 64 -10.47 0.30 -2.95
CA VAL A 64 -11.32 -0.53 -2.09
C VAL A 64 -10.61 -1.77 -1.57
N LEU A 65 -9.62 -2.26 -2.30
CA LEU A 65 -8.83 -3.42 -1.91
C LEU A 65 -7.56 -2.95 -1.19
N ASN A 66 -7.30 -3.52 -0.03
CA ASN A 66 -6.12 -3.19 0.76
C ASN A 66 -5.20 -4.41 0.91
N VAL A 67 -3.90 -4.17 0.77
CA VAL A 67 -2.84 -5.10 1.12
C VAL A 67 -2.16 -4.55 2.38
N ASN A 68 -2.53 -5.07 3.55
CA ASN A 68 -2.05 -4.54 4.82
C ASN A 68 -0.74 -5.23 5.26
N ALA A 69 0.34 -4.93 4.56
CA ALA A 69 1.67 -5.45 4.88
C ALA A 69 2.24 -4.92 6.20
N LEU A 70 1.68 -3.82 6.75
CA LEU A 70 2.03 -3.32 8.08
C LEU A 70 1.92 -4.41 9.17
N SER A 71 0.94 -5.31 9.06
CA SER A 71 0.79 -6.41 10.03
C SER A 71 1.98 -7.36 10.00
N LEU A 72 2.59 -7.58 8.85
CA LEU A 72 3.82 -8.37 8.70
C LEU A 72 5.02 -7.64 9.29
N ASN A 73 5.13 -6.34 9.01
CA ASN A 73 6.20 -5.49 9.55
C ASN A 73 6.13 -5.43 11.08
N ASN A 74 4.95 -5.19 11.66
CA ASN A 74 4.74 -5.19 13.11
C ASN A 74 4.96 -6.56 13.77
N ALA A 75 4.91 -7.65 12.98
CA ALA A 75 5.28 -8.99 13.43
C ALA A 75 6.78 -9.29 13.30
N GLY A 76 7.59 -8.32 12.82
CA GLY A 76 9.04 -8.46 12.70
C GLY A 76 9.53 -8.99 11.36
N ALA A 77 8.72 -8.95 10.31
CA ALA A 77 9.16 -9.33 8.97
C ALA A 77 10.29 -8.39 8.47
N TYR A 78 11.30 -8.96 7.83
CA TYR A 78 12.32 -8.19 7.15
C TYR A 78 11.73 -7.45 5.94
N ILE A 79 12.39 -6.38 5.51
CA ILE A 79 11.95 -5.51 4.42
C ILE A 79 11.67 -6.29 3.12
N SER A 80 12.54 -7.23 2.75
CA SER A 80 12.35 -8.08 1.57
C SER A 80 11.20 -9.09 1.75
N GLN A 81 10.95 -9.57 2.98
CA GLN A 81 9.82 -10.45 3.30
C GLN A 81 8.50 -9.69 3.26
N GLU A 82 8.43 -8.54 3.92
CA GLU A 82 7.25 -7.65 3.87
C GLU A 82 6.87 -7.37 2.43
N LEU A 83 7.85 -6.96 1.60
CA LEU A 83 7.62 -6.63 0.20
C LEU A 83 7.19 -7.85 -0.63
N GLY A 84 7.90 -8.98 -0.51
CA GLY A 84 7.60 -10.19 -1.27
C GLY A 84 6.20 -10.74 -0.99
N TYR A 85 5.82 -10.82 0.28
CA TYR A 85 4.48 -11.25 0.68
C TYR A 85 3.39 -10.24 0.28
N ALA A 86 3.66 -8.94 0.38
CA ALA A 86 2.72 -7.92 -0.07
C ALA A 86 2.45 -8.01 -1.57
N LEU A 87 3.47 -8.27 -2.38
CA LEU A 87 3.33 -8.46 -3.81
C LEU A 87 2.52 -9.72 -4.14
N ALA A 88 2.78 -10.83 -3.44
CA ALA A 88 2.01 -12.07 -3.60
C ALA A 88 0.53 -11.86 -3.26
N TRP A 89 0.27 -11.14 -2.16
CA TRP A 89 -1.07 -10.78 -1.73
C TRP A 89 -1.80 -9.89 -2.76
N GLY A 90 -1.13 -8.85 -3.27
CA GLY A 90 -1.66 -8.01 -4.34
C GLY A 90 -1.93 -8.78 -5.63
N ASN A 91 -1.02 -9.71 -5.99
CA ASN A 91 -1.18 -10.58 -7.15
C ASN A 91 -2.37 -11.54 -7.00
N GLU A 92 -2.64 -12.04 -5.80
CA GLU A 92 -3.79 -12.89 -5.53
C GLU A 92 -5.12 -12.16 -5.80
N TYR A 93 -5.23 -10.89 -5.38
CA TYR A 93 -6.37 -10.06 -5.77
C TYR A 93 -6.46 -9.88 -7.29
N MET A 94 -5.32 -9.65 -7.95
CA MET A 94 -5.29 -9.51 -9.42
C MET A 94 -5.78 -10.78 -10.09
N SER A 95 -5.24 -11.95 -9.74
CA SER A 95 -5.57 -13.24 -10.34
C SER A 95 -7.05 -13.57 -10.17
N GLN A 96 -7.52 -13.67 -8.92
CA GLN A 96 -8.88 -14.11 -8.65
C GLN A 96 -9.95 -13.18 -9.25
N LEU A 97 -9.72 -11.86 -9.26
CA LEU A 97 -10.69 -10.92 -9.81
C LEU A 97 -10.66 -10.87 -11.34
N THR A 98 -9.49 -11.03 -11.97
CA THR A 98 -9.41 -11.14 -13.43
C THR A 98 -10.01 -12.43 -13.95
N ASP A 99 -9.79 -13.56 -13.27
CA ASP A 99 -10.42 -14.83 -13.56
C ASP A 99 -11.96 -14.77 -13.41
N ALA A 100 -12.43 -13.94 -12.48
CA ALA A 100 -13.87 -13.64 -12.30
C ALA A 100 -14.43 -12.61 -13.30
N GLY A 101 -13.63 -12.18 -14.30
CA GLY A 101 -14.05 -11.32 -15.40
C GLY A 101 -13.97 -9.82 -15.12
N VAL A 102 -13.30 -9.39 -14.04
CA VAL A 102 -13.06 -7.94 -13.81
C VAL A 102 -11.82 -7.51 -14.59
N PRO A 103 -11.89 -6.45 -15.42
CA PRO A 103 -10.73 -6.00 -16.20
C PRO A 103 -9.52 -5.69 -15.31
N ALA A 104 -8.34 -6.20 -15.68
CA ALA A 104 -7.09 -6.05 -14.92
C ALA A 104 -6.76 -4.59 -14.60
N ALA A 105 -7.00 -3.67 -15.54
CA ALA A 105 -6.79 -2.23 -15.33
C ALA A 105 -7.70 -1.64 -14.23
N ILE A 106 -8.91 -2.18 -14.03
CA ILE A 106 -9.80 -1.77 -12.94
C ILE A 106 -9.27 -2.31 -11.62
N VAL A 107 -8.98 -3.62 -11.56
CA VAL A 107 -8.48 -4.27 -10.34
C VAL A 107 -7.23 -3.56 -9.82
N ALA A 108 -6.21 -3.39 -10.67
CA ALA A 108 -4.95 -2.75 -10.29
C ALA A 108 -5.14 -1.33 -9.72
N LYS A 109 -6.06 -0.53 -10.32
CA LYS A 109 -6.39 0.82 -9.83
C LYS A 109 -7.17 0.83 -8.52
N LYS A 110 -7.75 -0.28 -8.10
CA LYS A 110 -8.55 -0.39 -6.87
C LYS A 110 -7.75 -0.97 -5.68
N ILE A 111 -6.53 -1.44 -5.92
CA ILE A 111 -5.62 -1.93 -4.87
C ILE A 111 -4.82 -0.77 -4.27
N LYS A 112 -4.68 -0.79 -2.94
CA LYS A 112 -3.80 0.06 -2.15
C LYS A 112 -2.91 -0.83 -1.28
N PHE A 113 -1.63 -0.51 -1.24
CA PHE A 113 -0.67 -1.16 -0.36
C PHE A 113 -0.45 -0.30 0.88
N ASN A 114 -0.52 -0.92 2.04
CA ASN A 114 -0.20 -0.31 3.32
C ASN A 114 1.05 -1.00 3.89
N PHE A 115 2.20 -0.30 3.82
CA PHE A 115 3.48 -0.79 4.31
C PHE A 115 3.82 -0.22 5.69
N GLY A 116 4.52 -1.01 6.50
CA GLY A 116 5.18 -0.51 7.69
C GLY A 116 6.42 0.32 7.33
N ILE A 117 6.82 1.21 8.22
CA ILE A 117 8.09 1.93 8.11
C ILE A 117 8.91 1.53 9.34
N SER A 118 10.04 0.87 9.11
CA SER A 118 10.97 0.46 10.16
C SER A 118 12.07 1.50 10.38
N SER A 119 12.94 1.23 11.35
CA SER A 119 14.06 2.13 11.70
C SER A 119 15.18 2.18 10.66
N ASN A 120 15.20 1.31 9.66
CA ASN A 120 16.27 1.21 8.67
C ASN A 120 16.12 2.22 7.54
N TYR A 121 16.45 3.47 7.79
CA TYR A 121 16.19 4.63 6.97
C TYR A 121 16.40 4.45 5.46
N PHE A 122 17.61 4.04 5.03
CA PHE A 122 17.93 3.91 3.61
C PHE A 122 17.29 2.66 2.98
N LEU A 123 17.13 1.59 3.75
CA LEU A 123 16.44 0.40 3.29
C LEU A 123 14.96 0.66 3.05
N GLU A 124 14.32 1.50 3.87
CA GLU A 124 12.93 1.90 3.67
C GLU A 124 12.74 2.72 2.39
N ILE A 125 13.62 3.69 2.11
CA ILE A 125 13.61 4.43 0.85
C ILE A 125 13.72 3.47 -0.34
N ALA A 126 14.67 2.54 -0.28
CA ALA A 126 14.90 1.55 -1.31
C ALA A 126 13.72 0.57 -1.47
N LYS A 127 13.06 0.18 -0.36
CA LYS A 127 11.85 -0.66 -0.38
C LYS A 127 10.73 -0.05 -1.22
N PHE A 128 10.41 1.22 -1.00
CA PHE A 128 9.33 1.90 -1.74
C PHE A 128 9.66 2.04 -3.23
N ARG A 129 10.93 2.23 -3.58
CA ARG A 129 11.38 2.23 -4.97
C ARG A 129 11.25 0.85 -5.61
N ALA A 130 11.75 -0.20 -4.93
CA ALA A 130 11.63 -1.59 -5.37
C ALA A 130 10.17 -2.03 -5.52
N ALA A 131 9.31 -1.64 -4.57
CA ALA A 131 7.89 -1.98 -4.59
C ALA A 131 7.19 -1.49 -5.86
N ARG A 132 7.42 -0.24 -6.25
CA ARG A 132 6.83 0.32 -7.48
C ARG A 132 7.33 -0.39 -8.74
N LEU A 133 8.63 -0.69 -8.79
CA LEU A 133 9.24 -1.40 -9.91
C LEU A 133 8.63 -2.79 -10.08
N LEU A 134 8.59 -3.58 -9.01
CA LEU A 134 8.10 -4.95 -9.05
C LEU A 134 6.59 -5.01 -9.31
N TRP A 135 5.82 -4.14 -8.66
CA TRP A 135 4.37 -4.07 -8.91
C TRP A 135 4.04 -3.71 -10.35
N ALA A 136 4.79 -2.77 -10.94
CA ALA A 136 4.59 -2.42 -12.33
C ALA A 136 4.81 -3.60 -13.27
N ASN A 137 5.81 -4.44 -13.00
CA ASN A 137 6.07 -5.66 -13.76
C ASN A 137 4.95 -6.70 -13.59
N ILE A 138 4.45 -6.89 -12.36
CA ILE A 138 3.33 -7.80 -12.08
C ILE A 138 2.08 -7.34 -12.83
N VAL A 139 1.71 -6.07 -12.74
CA VAL A 139 0.51 -5.57 -13.45
C VAL A 139 0.69 -5.65 -14.96
N ALA A 140 1.88 -5.38 -15.48
CA ALA A 140 2.16 -5.48 -16.92
C ALA A 140 1.94 -6.90 -17.46
N SER A 141 2.22 -7.95 -16.67
CA SER A 141 2.00 -9.36 -17.09
C SER A 141 0.53 -9.70 -17.32
N TYR A 142 -0.40 -8.94 -16.74
CA TYR A 142 -1.85 -9.08 -16.99
C TYR A 142 -2.33 -8.33 -18.25
N ASN A 143 -1.44 -7.67 -18.99
CA ASN A 143 -1.74 -6.90 -20.20
C ASN A 143 -2.96 -5.98 -20.04
N PRO A 144 -2.97 -5.06 -19.05
CA PRO A 144 -4.13 -4.25 -18.75
C PRO A 144 -4.46 -3.31 -19.93
N GLU A 145 -5.69 -3.38 -20.42
CA GLU A 145 -6.17 -2.47 -21.48
C GLU A 145 -6.46 -1.08 -20.93
N CYS A 146 -6.18 -0.04 -21.73
CA CYS A 146 -6.57 1.31 -21.36
C CYS A 146 -8.08 1.50 -21.53
N LEU A 147 -8.76 1.77 -20.42
CA LEU A 147 -10.21 2.02 -20.38
C LEU A 147 -10.60 3.43 -20.84
N ARG A 148 -9.63 4.29 -21.15
CA ARG A 148 -9.81 5.66 -21.65
C ARG A 148 -8.71 5.93 -22.66
N ASP A 149 -8.91 6.92 -23.52
CA ASP A 149 -7.80 7.46 -24.32
C ASP A 149 -6.69 7.93 -23.37
N CYS A 150 -5.54 7.31 -23.53
CA CYS A 150 -4.40 7.50 -22.65
C CYS A 150 -3.15 7.52 -23.54
N ASP A 151 -2.39 8.61 -23.46
CA ASP A 151 -1.12 8.74 -24.19
C ASP A 151 0.01 7.92 -23.58
N ASN A 152 -0.22 7.35 -22.37
CA ASN A 152 0.78 6.61 -21.62
C ASN A 152 0.59 5.08 -21.80
N LYS A 153 0.74 4.64 -23.04
CA LYS A 153 0.73 3.21 -23.41
C LYS A 153 2.14 2.67 -23.45
N GLY A 154 2.30 1.41 -23.05
CA GLY A 154 3.57 0.68 -23.21
C GLY A 154 3.81 0.25 -24.65
N ALA A 155 4.93 -0.44 -24.87
CA ALA A 155 5.36 -0.87 -26.21
C ALA A 155 4.35 -1.83 -26.86
N ASN A 156 3.64 -2.64 -26.07
CA ASN A 156 2.64 -3.61 -26.53
C ASN A 156 1.20 -3.07 -26.40
N GLY A 157 1.03 -1.75 -26.16
CA GLY A 157 -0.28 -1.11 -26.00
C GLY A 157 -0.89 -1.23 -24.60
N GLU A 158 -0.21 -1.86 -23.63
CA GLU A 158 -0.65 -2.00 -22.25
C GLU A 158 -0.79 -0.66 -21.53
N CYS A 159 -1.73 -0.58 -20.58
CA CYS A 159 -2.01 0.62 -19.80
C CYS A 159 -0.98 0.83 -18.67
N ARG A 160 0.05 1.65 -18.90
CA ARG A 160 1.03 2.01 -17.85
C ARG A 160 0.41 2.74 -16.66
N CYS A 161 -0.68 3.47 -16.87
CA CYS A 161 -1.39 4.13 -15.78
C CYS A 161 -2.01 3.15 -14.76
N ALA A 162 -2.33 1.92 -15.19
CA ALA A 162 -2.83 0.88 -14.30
C ALA A 162 -1.73 0.30 -13.40
N ALA A 163 -0.49 0.31 -13.89
CA ALA A 163 0.68 -0.22 -13.18
C ALA A 163 1.17 0.70 -12.03
N LYS A 164 0.62 1.91 -11.92
CA LYS A 164 1.01 2.83 -10.83
C LYS A 164 0.54 2.29 -9.49
N MET A 165 1.49 1.86 -8.65
CA MET A 165 1.24 1.40 -7.29
C MET A 165 0.73 2.56 -6.41
N ALA A 166 -0.32 2.32 -5.63
CA ALA A 166 -0.76 3.24 -4.60
C ALA A 166 -0.20 2.80 -3.25
N VAL A 167 0.63 3.64 -2.66
CA VAL A 167 1.37 3.34 -1.44
C VAL A 167 0.90 4.23 -0.30
N HIS A 168 0.36 3.60 0.72
CA HIS A 168 0.23 4.19 2.05
C HIS A 168 1.29 3.59 2.96
N ALA A 169 1.86 4.38 3.86
CA ALA A 169 2.83 3.91 4.82
C ALA A 169 2.43 4.31 6.25
N GLU A 170 2.76 3.47 7.21
CA GLU A 170 2.52 3.74 8.62
C GLU A 170 3.76 3.38 9.42
N THR A 171 4.17 4.25 10.35
CA THR A 171 5.32 3.98 11.20
C THR A 171 5.08 2.75 12.06
N SER A 172 6.07 1.84 12.07
CA SER A 172 5.96 0.54 12.73
C SER A 172 5.94 0.67 14.25
N THR A 173 5.08 -0.11 14.90
CA THR A 173 5.10 -0.24 16.35
C THR A 173 6.18 -1.21 16.83
N PHE A 174 6.76 -2.02 15.94
CA PHE A 174 7.79 -3.00 16.27
C PHE A 174 9.06 -2.36 16.87
N ASN A 175 9.41 -1.15 16.42
CA ASN A 175 10.60 -0.42 16.85
C ASN A 175 10.36 0.50 18.06
N LEU A 176 9.11 0.66 18.50
CA LEU A 176 8.77 1.53 19.63
C LEU A 176 9.11 0.83 20.94
N THR A 177 9.59 1.59 21.90
CA THR A 177 9.98 1.10 23.23
C THR A 177 9.05 1.60 24.33
N LEU A 178 8.94 0.83 25.40
CA LEU A 178 8.21 1.23 26.61
C LEU A 178 9.07 2.14 27.50
N PHE A 179 10.38 1.87 27.53
CA PHE A 179 11.32 2.64 28.31
C PHE A 179 11.74 3.90 27.54
N ASP A 180 11.75 5.04 28.22
CA ASP A 180 12.04 6.34 27.63
C ASP A 180 11.17 6.62 26.40
N ALA A 181 9.86 6.49 26.60
CA ALA A 181 8.89 6.47 25.52
C ALA A 181 8.86 7.74 24.67
N HIS A 182 9.26 8.90 25.23
CA HIS A 182 9.35 10.15 24.46
C HIS A 182 10.38 10.08 23.32
N VAL A 183 11.39 9.24 23.43
CA VAL A 183 12.35 8.99 22.33
C VAL A 183 11.68 8.36 21.12
N ASN A 184 10.51 7.74 21.28
CA ASN A 184 9.71 7.26 20.16
C ASN A 184 9.32 8.39 19.19
N LEU A 185 9.20 9.65 19.65
CA LEU A 185 8.99 10.80 18.76
C LEU A 185 10.13 10.97 17.76
N LEU A 186 11.37 10.76 18.18
CA LEU A 186 12.54 10.84 17.30
C LEU A 186 12.57 9.66 16.32
N ARG A 187 12.19 8.46 16.77
CA ARG A 187 12.11 7.27 15.90
C ARG A 187 11.08 7.47 14.82
N THR A 188 9.84 7.78 15.19
CA THR A 188 8.75 7.98 14.23
C THR A 188 8.99 9.16 13.30
N GLN A 189 9.73 10.19 13.72
CA GLN A 189 10.14 11.30 12.85
C GLN A 189 11.09 10.83 11.75
N THR A 190 12.13 10.05 12.09
CA THR A 190 13.08 9.53 11.10
C THR A 190 12.44 8.49 10.17
N GLU A 191 11.53 7.66 10.69
CA GLU A 191 10.72 6.73 9.91
C GLU A 191 9.83 7.48 8.91
N ALA A 192 9.06 8.48 9.36
CA ALA A 192 8.23 9.31 8.48
C ALA A 192 9.05 10.04 7.41
N MET A 193 10.24 10.49 7.75
CA MET A 193 11.18 11.13 6.84
C MET A 193 11.62 10.16 5.72
N SER A 194 11.94 8.91 6.05
CA SER A 194 12.32 7.89 5.06
C SER A 194 11.17 7.58 4.08
N ALA A 195 9.94 7.52 4.58
CA ALA A 195 8.75 7.31 3.76
C ALA A 195 8.48 8.50 2.82
N ALA A 196 8.62 9.73 3.32
CA ALA A 196 8.47 10.94 2.51
C ALA A 196 9.48 10.98 1.36
N LEU A 197 10.76 10.69 1.64
CA LEU A 197 11.82 10.59 0.62
C LEU A 197 11.62 9.39 -0.32
N GLY A 198 11.08 8.29 0.19
CA GLY A 198 10.66 7.14 -0.63
C GLY A 198 9.44 7.42 -1.49
N GLY A 199 8.81 8.60 -1.37
CA GLY A 199 7.74 9.09 -2.22
C GLY A 199 6.42 8.35 -2.04
N VAL A 200 6.02 8.00 -0.82
CA VAL A 200 4.71 7.40 -0.54
C VAL A 200 3.56 8.38 -0.87
N ASP A 201 2.41 7.87 -1.29
CA ASP A 201 1.25 8.71 -1.64
C ASP A 201 0.56 9.30 -0.39
N SER A 202 0.66 8.61 0.74
CA SER A 202 0.15 9.05 2.04
C SER A 202 0.82 8.30 3.17
N MET A 203 0.84 8.89 4.37
CA MET A 203 1.41 8.23 5.55
C MET A 203 0.59 8.51 6.80
N THR A 204 0.74 7.62 7.78
CA THR A 204 0.29 7.81 9.15
C THR A 204 1.47 7.66 10.09
N VAL A 205 1.65 8.61 10.98
CA VAL A 205 2.64 8.54 12.05
C VAL A 205 1.96 8.04 13.32
N THR A 206 2.49 6.96 13.88
CA THR A 206 1.99 6.39 15.12
C THR A 206 2.37 7.27 16.30
N PRO A 207 1.45 7.63 17.20
CA PRO A 207 1.75 8.37 18.42
C PRO A 207 2.77 7.62 19.29
N PHE A 208 3.64 8.37 19.97
CA PHE A 208 4.78 7.84 20.73
C PHE A 208 4.38 6.92 21.89
N ASP A 209 3.19 7.12 22.43
CA ASP A 209 2.61 6.43 23.58
C ASP A 209 1.83 5.16 23.22
N LYS A 210 1.62 4.90 21.94
CA LYS A 210 0.77 3.81 21.41
C LYS A 210 1.09 2.42 21.97
N THR A 211 2.33 2.20 22.43
CA THR A 211 2.79 0.89 22.90
C THR A 211 2.40 0.60 24.36
N TYR A 212 2.06 1.60 25.13
CA TYR A 212 1.78 1.44 26.55
C TYR A 212 0.50 2.13 27.03
N GLU A 213 -0.07 3.00 26.20
CA GLU A 213 -1.24 3.80 26.55
C GLU A 213 -2.16 3.96 25.33
N THR A 214 -3.42 4.30 25.58
CA THR A 214 -4.28 4.76 24.48
C THR A 214 -3.91 6.20 24.16
N PRO A 215 -3.50 6.50 22.91
CA PRO A 215 -3.12 7.85 22.51
C PRO A 215 -4.18 8.90 22.89
N ASP A 216 -3.72 10.01 23.41
CA ASP A 216 -4.53 11.16 23.74
C ASP A 216 -4.45 12.27 22.67
N GLU A 217 -5.18 13.36 22.85
CA GLU A 217 -5.16 14.48 21.90
C GLU A 217 -3.75 15.10 21.77
N PHE A 218 -2.95 15.07 22.83
CA PHE A 218 -1.59 15.60 22.81
C PHE A 218 -0.65 14.76 21.94
N SER A 219 -0.62 13.45 22.17
CA SER A 219 0.24 12.52 21.42
C SER A 219 -0.17 12.42 19.95
N GLU A 220 -1.48 12.41 19.66
CA GLU A 220 -2.00 12.45 18.29
C GLU A 220 -1.67 13.75 17.56
N ARG A 221 -1.70 14.88 18.27
CA ARG A 221 -1.31 16.19 17.73
C ARG A 221 0.18 16.22 17.38
N LEU A 222 1.04 15.66 18.24
CA LEU A 222 2.47 15.57 17.95
C LEU A 222 2.75 14.70 16.71
N ALA A 223 2.12 13.54 16.62
CA ALA A 223 2.25 12.65 15.46
C ALA A 223 1.82 13.33 14.15
N ARG A 224 0.76 14.14 14.18
CA ARG A 224 0.32 14.96 13.05
C ARG A 224 1.31 16.05 12.69
N ASN A 225 1.83 16.75 13.72
CA ASN A 225 2.76 17.85 13.52
C ASN A 225 4.10 17.39 12.94
N GLN A 226 4.55 16.18 13.22
CA GLN A 226 5.74 15.61 12.57
C GLN A 226 5.63 15.65 11.04
N GLN A 227 4.47 15.29 10.48
CA GLN A 227 4.23 15.35 9.04
C GLN A 227 4.19 16.78 8.51
N LEU A 228 3.61 17.71 9.29
CA LEU A 228 3.58 19.14 8.93
C LEU A 228 5.00 19.72 8.90
N LEU A 229 5.86 19.38 9.87
CA LEU A 229 7.26 19.78 9.88
C LEU A 229 8.01 19.31 8.61
N LEU A 230 7.82 18.05 8.22
CA LEU A 230 8.44 17.51 6.99
C LEU A 230 7.97 18.24 5.74
N LYS A 231 6.71 18.68 5.70
CA LYS A 231 6.15 19.38 4.56
C LYS A 231 6.49 20.87 4.55
N GLU A 232 6.19 21.58 5.64
CA GLU A 232 6.20 23.05 5.65
C GLU A 232 7.59 23.64 5.98
N GLU A 233 8.41 22.92 6.80
CA GLU A 233 9.73 23.39 7.20
C GLU A 233 10.85 22.68 6.43
N SER A 234 10.76 21.36 6.26
CA SER A 234 11.78 20.57 5.53
C SER A 234 11.52 20.51 4.02
N HIS A 235 10.36 20.95 3.55
CA HIS A 235 9.98 21.04 2.14
C HIS A 235 10.14 19.74 1.32
N PHE A 236 9.90 18.57 1.94
CA PHE A 236 10.03 17.28 1.28
C PHE A 236 8.99 17.05 0.18
N ASP A 237 7.94 17.86 0.14
CA ASP A 237 6.94 17.86 -0.92
C ASP A 237 7.40 18.56 -2.22
N LYS A 238 8.55 19.22 -2.21
CA LYS A 238 9.08 19.97 -3.37
C LYS A 238 10.00 19.14 -4.27
N VAL A 239 10.43 17.97 -3.81
CA VAL A 239 11.41 17.13 -4.51
C VAL A 239 10.82 15.77 -4.82
N ILE A 240 10.99 15.32 -6.07
CA ILE A 240 10.57 13.99 -6.52
C ILE A 240 11.80 13.08 -6.58
N ASP A 241 11.74 11.94 -5.88
CA ASP A 241 12.78 10.92 -5.83
C ASP A 241 14.21 11.49 -5.61
N PRO A 242 14.44 12.18 -4.47
CA PRO A 242 15.73 12.83 -4.19
C PRO A 242 16.87 11.82 -4.00
N ALA A 243 16.56 10.54 -3.83
CA ALA A 243 17.52 9.46 -3.69
C ALA A 243 17.98 8.88 -5.05
N ALA A 244 17.38 9.31 -6.16
CA ALA A 244 17.73 8.85 -7.49
C ALA A 244 19.18 9.18 -7.83
N GLY A 245 19.90 8.19 -8.42
CA GLY A 245 21.30 8.31 -8.78
C GLY A 245 22.29 8.13 -7.63
N SER A 246 21.84 7.95 -6.39
CA SER A 246 22.71 7.54 -5.30
C SER A 246 23.11 6.07 -5.50
N TYR A 247 24.40 5.81 -5.73
CA TYR A 247 24.90 4.43 -5.92
C TYR A 247 24.46 3.48 -4.82
N TYR A 248 24.47 3.95 -3.57
CA TYR A 248 24.08 3.14 -2.43
C TYR A 248 22.57 2.79 -2.48
N ILE A 249 21.71 3.77 -2.71
CA ILE A 249 20.26 3.54 -2.77
C ILE A 249 19.87 2.71 -4.00
N GLU A 250 20.50 2.95 -5.14
CA GLU A 250 20.23 2.15 -6.36
C GLU A 250 20.61 0.68 -6.15
N ASN A 251 21.77 0.40 -5.57
CA ASN A 251 22.19 -0.97 -5.26
C ASN A 251 21.28 -1.63 -4.22
N LEU A 252 20.87 -0.92 -3.17
CA LEU A 252 19.90 -1.43 -2.20
C LEU A 252 18.55 -1.74 -2.86
N THR A 253 18.07 -0.85 -3.73
CA THR A 253 16.81 -1.03 -4.45
C THR A 253 16.83 -2.31 -5.28
N ILE A 254 17.91 -2.55 -6.03
CA ILE A 254 18.08 -3.77 -6.85
C ILE A 254 18.14 -5.01 -5.96
N SER A 255 18.94 -4.96 -4.88
CA SER A 255 19.09 -6.10 -3.96
C SER A 255 17.78 -6.47 -3.28
N ILE A 256 17.04 -5.49 -2.76
CA ILE A 256 15.73 -5.71 -2.14
C ILE A 256 14.73 -6.23 -3.19
N ALA A 257 14.73 -5.65 -4.38
CA ALA A 257 13.85 -6.11 -5.47
C ALA A 257 14.10 -7.57 -5.81
N GLN A 258 15.36 -7.98 -5.94
CA GLN A 258 15.72 -9.36 -6.27
C GLN A 258 15.31 -10.36 -5.17
N GLN A 259 15.55 -10.03 -3.90
CA GLN A 259 15.17 -10.88 -2.77
C GLN A 259 13.63 -11.00 -2.66
N ALA A 260 12.92 -9.88 -2.76
CA ALA A 260 11.47 -9.86 -2.72
C ALA A 260 10.84 -10.60 -3.89
N TRP A 261 11.44 -10.48 -5.09
CA TRP A 261 10.98 -11.20 -6.28
C TRP A 261 11.14 -12.71 -6.13
N ASN A 262 12.27 -13.17 -5.63
CA ASN A 262 12.49 -14.60 -5.39
C ASN A 262 11.46 -15.17 -4.38
N LEU A 263 11.17 -14.41 -3.32
CA LEU A 263 10.15 -14.80 -2.35
C LEU A 263 8.74 -14.80 -2.98
N PHE A 264 8.42 -13.78 -3.77
CA PHE A 264 7.16 -13.70 -4.52
C PHE A 264 6.97 -14.92 -5.43
N LEU A 265 7.98 -15.31 -6.21
CA LEU A 265 7.92 -16.50 -7.05
C LEU A 265 7.72 -17.78 -6.23
N SER A 266 8.37 -17.89 -5.06
CA SER A 266 8.17 -19.02 -4.17
C SER A 266 6.71 -19.11 -3.69
N CYS A 267 6.10 -17.98 -3.34
CA CYS A 267 4.67 -17.95 -2.96
C CYS A 267 3.77 -18.45 -4.10
N LEU A 268 4.04 -18.04 -5.34
CA LEU A 268 3.25 -18.47 -6.50
C LEU A 268 3.37 -19.99 -6.76
N LEU A 269 4.56 -20.55 -6.56
CA LEU A 269 4.77 -21.99 -6.73
C LEU A 269 3.98 -22.83 -5.71
N TYR A 270 3.80 -22.33 -4.48
CA TYR A 270 3.00 -23.00 -3.46
C TYR A 270 1.49 -22.93 -3.71
N THR A 271 1.02 -21.93 -4.44
CA THR A 271 -0.41 -21.73 -4.73
C THR A 271 -0.82 -22.31 -6.10
N SER A 272 0.13 -22.57 -6.99
CA SER A 272 -0.15 -23.23 -8.27
C SER A 272 -0.37 -24.74 -8.07
N PRO A 273 -1.45 -25.32 -8.61
CA PRO A 273 -1.59 -26.78 -8.65
C PRO A 273 -0.38 -27.37 -9.38
N SER A 274 0.35 -28.24 -8.71
CA SER A 274 1.51 -28.91 -9.32
C SER A 274 1.04 -29.75 -10.50
N PRO A 275 1.68 -29.65 -11.67
CA PRO A 275 1.37 -30.55 -12.78
C PRO A 275 1.78 -32.00 -12.52
N ARG A 276 2.18 -32.36 -11.31
CA ARG A 276 2.66 -33.67 -10.90
C ARG A 276 1.77 -34.38 -9.87
N ASP A 277 0.64 -33.80 -9.46
CA ASP A 277 -0.32 -34.43 -8.58
C ASP A 277 -1.53 -34.93 -9.35
#